data_b055f586c54a6e2b0e14263b3165ee39
#
_entry.id   b055f586c54a6e2b0e14263b3165ee39
#
_cell.length_a   1.000
_cell.length_b   1.000
_cell.length_c   1.000
_cell.angle_alpha   90.00
_cell.angle_beta   90.00
_cell.angle_gamma   90.00
#
_symmetry.space_group_name_H-M   'P 1'
#
loop_
_entity.id
_entity.type
_entity.pdbx_description
1 polymer ?
#
loop_
_entity_poly.entity_id
_entity_poly.type
_entity_poly.pdbx_seq_one_letter_code
_entity_poly.pdbx_strand_id
1 'polypeptide(L)'
;EADPRFRAEARSSFERPPYLTPDGHPLPRQLRESLGRATTVGAMSFWTDAAILGGAGIASVVFGPGGAGLHGVEEYVRLDEVLACREALVTLARKYCA
;
A
#
# COMPACT_ATOMS: atom_id res chain seq x y z
N GLU A 1 17.62 23.92 -23.51
CA GLU A 1 19.02 24.38 -23.45
C GLU A 1 19.38 24.60 -21.98
N ALA A 2 20.49 24.01 -21.50
CA ALA A 2 20.87 24.14 -20.09
C ALA A 2 21.51 25.52 -19.84
N ASP A 3 21.10 26.22 -18.79
CA ASP A 3 21.71 27.49 -18.38
C ASP A 3 23.14 27.20 -17.85
N PRO A 4 24.21 27.71 -18.51
CA PRO A 4 25.59 27.44 -18.09
C PRO A 4 25.93 28.04 -16.73
N ARG A 5 25.11 28.96 -16.21
CA ARG A 5 25.29 29.57 -14.88
C ARG A 5 24.69 28.73 -13.78
N PHE A 6 23.80 27.75 -14.13
CA PHE A 6 23.16 26.89 -13.15
C PHE A 6 24.20 26.01 -12.47
N ARG A 7 24.19 26.03 -11.15
CA ARG A 7 24.97 25.15 -10.29
C ARG A 7 24.03 24.51 -9.27
N ALA A 8 24.08 23.19 -9.17
CA ALA A 8 23.34 22.46 -8.18
C ALA A 8 24.17 21.28 -7.64
N GLU A 9 24.03 20.98 -6.39
CA GLU A 9 24.55 19.78 -5.75
C GLU A 9 23.38 19.03 -5.10
N ALA A 10 23.27 17.75 -5.36
CA ALA A 10 22.28 16.88 -4.73
C ALA A 10 23.00 15.87 -3.83
N ARG A 11 22.58 15.81 -2.57
CA ARG A 11 23.07 14.82 -1.60
C ARG A 11 21.88 14.00 -1.10
N SER A 12 21.99 12.68 -1.22
CA SER A 12 21.01 11.80 -0.57
C SER A 12 21.23 11.88 0.93
N SER A 13 20.20 12.29 1.67
CA SER A 13 20.20 12.33 3.13
C SER A 13 19.35 11.20 3.75
N PHE A 14 18.56 10.54 2.92
CA PHE A 14 17.64 9.52 3.35
C PHE A 14 17.27 8.61 2.18
N GLU A 15 17.35 7.30 2.40
CA GLU A 15 16.97 6.29 1.42
C GLU A 15 16.09 5.22 2.09
N ARG A 16 15.10 4.74 1.35
CA ARG A 16 14.28 3.59 1.72
C ARG A 16 14.13 2.67 0.51
N PRO A 17 14.42 1.38 0.68
CA PRO A 17 14.22 0.42 -0.40
C PRO A 17 12.72 0.27 -0.71
N PRO A 18 12.35 -0.03 -1.96
CA PRO A 18 11.02 -0.46 -2.29
C PRO A 18 10.73 -1.81 -1.62
N TYR A 19 9.45 -2.11 -1.42
CA TYR A 19 9.02 -3.39 -0.89
C TYR A 19 8.09 -4.09 -1.89
N LEU A 20 8.31 -5.37 -2.05
CA LEU A 20 7.43 -6.27 -2.79
C LEU A 20 7.05 -7.43 -1.88
N THR A 21 5.74 -7.67 -1.75
CA THR A 21 5.25 -8.87 -1.06
C THR A 21 5.82 -10.11 -1.76
N PRO A 22 6.39 -11.08 -1.03
CA PRO A 22 7.00 -12.27 -1.65
C PRO A 22 6.03 -13.00 -2.57
N ASP A 23 6.53 -13.41 -3.73
CA ASP A 23 5.75 -14.15 -4.72
C ASP A 23 5.17 -15.44 -4.10
N GLY A 24 3.91 -15.71 -4.41
CA GLY A 24 3.20 -16.87 -3.88
C GLY A 24 2.79 -16.78 -2.41
N HIS A 25 3.12 -15.69 -1.71
CA HIS A 25 2.67 -15.53 -0.33
C HIS A 25 1.13 -15.51 -0.24
N PRO A 26 0.51 -16.25 0.70
CA PRO A 26 -0.95 -16.42 0.73
C PRO A 26 -1.73 -15.14 1.10
N LEU A 27 -1.10 -14.18 1.76
CA LEU A 27 -1.77 -12.99 2.30
C LEU A 27 -2.56 -12.19 1.24
N PRO A 28 -2.01 -11.83 0.06
CA PRO A 28 -2.76 -11.07 -0.95
C PRO A 28 -4.00 -11.83 -1.44
N ARG A 29 -3.87 -13.14 -1.66
CA ARG A 29 -4.98 -13.99 -2.11
C ARG A 29 -6.07 -14.08 -1.04
N GLN A 30 -5.70 -14.38 0.20
CA GLN A 30 -6.64 -14.51 1.32
C GLN A 30 -7.37 -13.20 1.61
N LEU A 31 -6.69 -12.05 1.47
CA LEU A 31 -7.33 -10.75 1.61
C LEU A 31 -8.37 -10.50 0.51
N ARG A 32 -8.05 -10.83 -0.74
CA ARG A 32 -9.00 -10.73 -1.85
C ARG A 32 -10.22 -11.64 -1.66
N GLU A 33 -10.00 -12.88 -1.24
CA GLU A 33 -11.07 -13.82 -0.90
C GLU A 33 -11.96 -13.29 0.23
N SER A 34 -11.34 -12.66 1.25
CA SER A 34 -12.06 -12.08 2.38
C SER A 34 -12.88 -10.83 1.99
N LEU A 35 -12.44 -10.08 0.99
CA LEU A 35 -13.19 -8.96 0.44
C LEU A 35 -14.43 -9.41 -0.34
N GLY A 36 -14.43 -10.62 -0.92
CA GLY A 36 -15.59 -11.23 -1.57
C GLY A 36 -16.06 -10.55 -2.87
N ARG A 37 -15.26 -9.66 -3.44
CA ARG A 37 -15.55 -8.96 -4.70
C ARG A 37 -14.31 -8.83 -5.58
N ALA A 38 -14.54 -8.56 -6.86
CA ALA A 38 -13.45 -8.31 -7.80
C ALA A 38 -12.62 -7.10 -7.33
N THR A 39 -11.31 -7.27 -7.32
CA THR A 39 -10.34 -6.22 -6.98
C THR A 39 -9.06 -6.44 -7.75
N THR A 40 -8.34 -5.36 -7.98
CA THR A 40 -7.04 -5.39 -8.64
C THR A 40 -5.92 -5.45 -7.60
N VAL A 41 -4.86 -6.15 -7.95
CA VAL A 41 -3.58 -6.04 -7.27
C VAL A 41 -2.69 -5.16 -8.12
N GLY A 42 -2.04 -4.20 -7.50
CA GLY A 42 -1.21 -3.24 -8.20
C GLY A 42 -0.04 -2.77 -7.35
N ALA A 43 0.72 -1.86 -7.89
CA ALA A 43 1.80 -1.19 -7.20
C ALA A 43 1.37 0.21 -6.74
N MET A 44 1.95 0.68 -5.66
CA MET A 44 1.85 2.05 -5.17
C MET A 44 3.15 2.79 -5.49
N SER A 45 3.03 4.04 -5.92
CA SER A 45 4.17 4.91 -6.23
C SER A 45 4.73 5.65 -5.02
N PHE A 46 4.19 5.38 -3.82
CA PHE A 46 4.61 5.99 -2.57
C PHE A 46 5.10 4.92 -1.58
N TRP A 47 5.94 5.35 -0.66
CA TRP A 47 6.49 4.48 0.36
C TRP A 47 5.53 4.36 1.56
N THR A 48 5.48 3.20 2.21
CA THR A 48 4.65 2.91 3.38
C THR A 48 5.40 2.07 4.41
N ASP A 49 4.86 1.98 5.62
CA ASP A 49 5.39 1.13 6.70
C ASP A 49 5.41 -0.36 6.36
N ALA A 50 4.70 -0.78 5.31
CA ALA A 50 4.79 -2.14 4.77
C ALA A 50 6.24 -2.51 4.39
N ALA A 51 7.04 -1.52 3.97
CA ALA A 51 8.45 -1.72 3.65
C ALA A 51 9.30 -1.96 4.91
N ILE A 52 8.96 -1.37 6.04
CA ILE A 52 9.64 -1.61 7.34
C ILE A 52 9.34 -3.05 7.79
N LEU A 53 8.08 -3.43 7.80
CA LEU A 53 7.66 -4.77 8.19
C LEU A 53 8.26 -5.83 7.26
N GLY A 54 8.21 -5.59 5.95
CA GLY A 54 8.80 -6.46 4.93
C GLY A 54 10.32 -6.62 5.09
N GLY A 55 11.02 -5.53 5.39
CA GLY A 55 12.45 -5.55 5.71
C GLY A 55 12.79 -6.35 6.96
N ALA A 56 11.85 -6.48 7.89
CA ALA A 56 11.94 -7.33 9.07
C ALA A 56 11.47 -8.78 8.82
N GLY A 57 11.18 -9.16 7.58
CA GLY A 57 10.72 -10.50 7.22
C GLY A 57 9.22 -10.75 7.44
N ILE A 58 8.45 -9.70 7.73
CA ILE A 58 7.00 -9.79 7.95
C ILE A 58 6.29 -9.44 6.63
N ALA A 59 5.68 -10.44 5.99
CA ALA A 59 4.94 -10.22 4.76
C ALA A 59 3.78 -9.25 4.97
N SER A 60 3.74 -8.23 4.15
CA SER A 60 2.81 -7.11 4.30
C SER A 60 2.15 -6.77 2.96
N VAL A 61 0.97 -6.18 3.03
CA VAL A 61 0.26 -5.60 1.88
C VAL A 61 -0.33 -4.25 2.27
N VAL A 62 -0.42 -3.35 1.31
CA VAL A 62 -1.18 -2.10 1.48
C VAL A 62 -2.60 -2.34 0.99
N PHE A 63 -3.58 -2.07 1.82
CA PHE A 63 -4.98 -2.28 1.54
C PHE A 63 -5.83 -1.19 2.17
N GLY A 64 -6.82 -0.72 1.44
CA GLY A 64 -7.72 0.31 1.94
C GLY A 64 -8.89 0.59 1.00
N PRO A 65 -9.82 1.44 1.45
CA PRO A 65 -10.97 1.86 0.65
C PRO A 65 -10.56 2.77 -0.50
N GLY A 66 -11.39 2.78 -1.54
CA GLY A 66 -11.26 3.73 -2.63
C GLY A 66 -11.75 5.12 -2.26
N GLY A 67 -11.28 6.07 -3.01
CA GLY A 67 -11.60 7.49 -2.89
C GLY A 67 -10.88 8.27 -3.98
N ALA A 68 -10.69 9.55 -3.77
CA ALA A 68 -9.92 10.40 -4.67
C ALA A 68 -9.28 11.56 -3.91
N GLY A 69 -8.39 12.27 -4.61
CA GLY A 69 -7.79 13.50 -4.09
C GLY A 69 -6.69 13.28 -3.06
N LEU A 70 -6.03 12.13 -3.07
CA LEU A 70 -4.96 11.79 -2.11
C LEU A 70 -3.96 12.96 -1.95
N HIS A 71 -3.81 13.43 -0.71
CA HIS A 71 -3.00 14.60 -0.33
C HIS A 71 -3.45 15.93 -0.97
N GLY A 72 -4.64 15.98 -1.56
CA GLY A 72 -5.24 17.17 -2.13
C GLY A 72 -6.22 17.86 -1.18
N VAL A 73 -6.69 19.05 -1.60
CA VAL A 73 -7.66 19.83 -0.82
C VAL A 73 -9.03 19.14 -0.76
N GLU A 74 -9.40 18.43 -1.82
CA GLU A 74 -10.66 17.70 -1.94
C GLU A 74 -10.41 16.19 -1.81
N GLU A 75 -9.75 15.76 -0.73
CA GLU A 75 -9.54 14.36 -0.46
C GLU A 75 -10.78 13.73 0.18
N TYR A 76 -11.19 12.59 -0.33
CA TYR A 76 -12.30 11.83 0.26
C TYR A 76 -12.13 10.32 0.11
N VAL A 77 -12.85 9.59 0.96
CA VAL A 77 -12.98 8.14 0.91
C VAL A 77 -14.46 7.77 0.86
N ARG A 78 -14.81 6.68 0.20
CA ARG A 78 -16.19 6.18 0.16
C ARG A 78 -16.49 5.33 1.41
N LEU A 79 -17.53 5.70 2.15
CA LEU A 79 -17.87 5.06 3.42
C LEU A 79 -18.29 3.60 3.27
N ASP A 80 -18.99 3.26 2.19
CA ASP A 80 -19.35 1.87 1.86
C ASP A 80 -18.10 1.00 1.67
N GLU A 81 -17.04 1.54 1.09
CA GLU A 81 -15.77 0.85 0.96
C GLU A 81 -14.99 0.75 2.28
N VAL A 82 -15.08 1.74 3.15
CA VAL A 82 -14.53 1.66 4.51
C VAL A 82 -15.15 0.48 5.26
N LEU A 83 -16.47 0.34 5.18
CA LEU A 83 -17.17 -0.78 5.81
C LEU A 83 -16.77 -2.12 5.19
N ALA A 84 -16.69 -2.20 3.86
CA ALA A 84 -16.24 -3.41 3.17
C ALA A 84 -14.80 -3.80 3.55
N CYS A 85 -13.90 -2.83 3.65
CA CYS A 85 -12.52 -3.07 4.11
C CYS A 85 -12.48 -3.60 5.55
N ARG A 86 -13.28 -3.02 6.45
CA ARG A 86 -13.41 -3.51 7.83
C ARG A 86 -13.83 -4.98 7.87
N GLU A 87 -14.90 -5.35 7.16
CA GLU A 87 -15.39 -6.72 7.12
C GLU A 87 -14.36 -7.69 6.53
N ALA A 88 -13.66 -7.28 5.47
CA ALA A 88 -12.60 -8.07 4.88
C ALA A 88 -11.45 -8.32 5.87
N LEU A 89 -11.02 -7.30 6.61
CA LEU A 89 -9.96 -7.44 7.61
C LEU A 89 -10.38 -8.31 8.79
N VAL A 90 -11.61 -8.18 9.29
CA VAL A 90 -12.17 -9.05 10.35
C VAL A 90 -12.22 -10.50 9.88
N THR A 91 -12.68 -10.73 8.65
CA THR A 91 -12.76 -12.08 8.07
C THR A 91 -11.37 -12.67 7.88
N LEU A 92 -10.43 -11.89 7.37
CA LEU A 92 -9.03 -12.31 7.21
C LEU A 92 -8.40 -12.65 8.56
N ALA A 93 -8.53 -11.79 9.56
CA ALA A 93 -7.96 -12.02 10.89
C ALA A 93 -8.49 -13.31 11.52
N ARG A 94 -9.77 -13.57 11.43
CA ARG A 94 -10.38 -14.82 11.92
C ARG A 94 -9.85 -16.07 11.25
N LYS A 95 -9.50 -15.99 9.96
CA LYS A 95 -8.94 -17.12 9.21
C LYS A 95 -7.43 -17.27 9.43
N TYR A 96 -6.72 -16.15 9.51
CA TYR A 96 -5.25 -16.11 9.54
C TYR A 96 -4.69 -16.36 10.94
N CYS A 97 -5.42 -15.96 11.99
CA CYS A 97 -5.01 -16.08 13.39
C CYS A 97 -5.70 -17.24 14.12
N ALA A 98 -6.45 -18.06 13.40
CA ALA A 98 -7.13 -19.22 13.96
C ALA A 98 -6.20 -20.41 14.21
#